data_f535a62bfc3bc16c074f5fd8054fd12b
#
_entry.id   f535a62bfc3bc16c074f5fd8054fd12b
#
_cell.length_a   1.000
_cell.length_b   1.000
_cell.length_c   1.000
_cell.angle_alpha   90.00
_cell.angle_beta   90.00
_cell.angle_gamma   90.00
#
_symmetry.space_group_name_H-M   'P 1'
#
loop_
_entity.id
_entity.type
_entity.pdbx_description
1 polymer ?
#
loop_
_entity_poly.entity_id
_entity_poly.type
_entity_poly.pdbx_seq_one_letter_code
_entity_poly.pdbx_strand_id
1 'polypeptide(L)'
;MTPRRRVARALADARSLARARASPALERADAAPSPRARASPRATTTGRRFATAARDDGDDDDRARATTARTTGTPSYAFASAMSRATSLEDAVRACARDVARGLGRGRDATWAQLFVCGDYDEDAVARAGKLTRELLGGTSVSLVGAVVRGGVGAEGMTESGVALTAAAMPGTTTATFRATKSALPAIDDGSACSWVDLAKSCENEGETVGVTVFADASFEHVGELLTRLHVAMPNSVALGGVVDEGSLMFLNDDVVRRGAVALLIRGEFELDTHVAHGARPVGPVMSLTHAHDNAVLELDDSPAHPLLLETLEQLPENSKSLPVMLGLGVSGSKGPFVCRDILSVGETGGVEVASMALQEGDVVQLHVRDGNWAKEHANRVIEKCADSAKKVSSEELGSENSTGAMIFACGNGNRMHASNFRERVPGTPLGGAFLRSEIAPLAKGRASNVLSHTSTIGIYRKRKKSVSM
;
A
#
# COMPACT_ATOMS: atom_id res chain seq x y z
N MET A 1 2.69 42.01 -15.77
CA MET A 1 2.80 41.44 -14.41
C MET A 1 4.24 41.00 -14.23
N THR A 2 4.97 41.51 -13.26
CA THR A 2 6.39 41.17 -13.06
C THR A 2 6.53 39.69 -12.62
N PRO A 3 7.64 39.02 -12.94
CA PRO A 3 7.88 37.61 -12.53
C PRO A 3 7.63 37.37 -11.05
N ARG A 4 8.05 38.28 -10.17
CA ARG A 4 7.79 38.22 -8.71
C ARG A 4 6.31 38.11 -8.34
N ARG A 5 5.42 38.83 -9.05
CA ARG A 5 3.98 38.73 -8.79
C ARG A 5 3.37 37.42 -9.28
N ARG A 6 3.93 36.78 -10.32
CA ARG A 6 3.47 35.46 -10.79
C ARG A 6 3.89 34.31 -9.87
N VAL A 7 5.12 34.36 -9.35
CA VAL A 7 5.62 33.36 -8.41
C VAL A 7 4.93 33.50 -7.05
N ALA A 8 4.74 34.72 -6.55
CA ALA A 8 3.93 34.96 -5.36
C ALA A 8 2.48 34.51 -5.55
N ARG A 9 1.96 34.54 -6.77
CA ARG A 9 0.63 34.03 -7.10
C ARG A 9 0.59 32.51 -7.16
N ALA A 10 1.63 31.84 -7.67
CA ALA A 10 1.73 30.37 -7.66
C ALA A 10 1.79 29.81 -6.22
N LEU A 11 2.51 30.49 -5.31
CA LEU A 11 2.52 30.18 -3.89
C LEU A 11 1.22 30.61 -3.17
N ALA A 12 0.55 31.68 -3.62
CA ALA A 12 -0.75 32.10 -3.10
C ALA A 12 -1.90 31.23 -3.64
N ASP A 13 -1.80 30.72 -4.86
CA ASP A 13 -2.77 29.77 -5.44
C ASP A 13 -2.65 28.40 -4.77
N ALA A 14 -1.45 28.02 -4.29
CA ALA A 14 -1.26 26.89 -3.36
C ALA A 14 -2.02 27.14 -2.04
N ARG A 15 -2.02 28.37 -1.51
CA ARG A 15 -2.87 28.78 -0.36
C ARG A 15 -4.37 28.63 -0.66
N SER A 16 -4.81 29.01 -1.85
CA SER A 16 -6.22 28.93 -2.26
C SER A 16 -6.70 27.49 -2.42
N LEU A 17 -5.88 26.60 -2.97
CA LEU A 17 -6.15 25.17 -3.09
C LEU A 17 -6.12 24.44 -1.74
N ALA A 18 -5.25 24.84 -0.83
CA ALA A 18 -5.22 24.32 0.54
C ALA A 18 -6.47 24.77 1.33
N ARG A 19 -6.92 26.03 1.19
CA ARG A 19 -8.16 26.53 1.82
C ARG A 19 -9.42 25.89 1.24
N ALA A 20 -9.46 25.58 -0.05
CA ALA A 20 -10.58 24.86 -0.68
C ALA A 20 -10.68 23.39 -0.24
N ARG A 21 -9.59 22.82 0.29
CA ARG A 21 -9.56 21.46 0.87
C ARG A 21 -9.85 21.43 2.36
N ALA A 22 -9.74 22.56 3.05
CA ALA A 22 -10.11 22.76 4.44
C ALA A 22 -11.46 23.47 4.54
N SER A 23 -12.53 22.88 4.03
CA SER A 23 -13.88 23.36 4.32
C SER A 23 -14.31 22.94 5.71
N PRO A 24 -14.84 23.85 6.52
CA PRO A 24 -15.14 23.63 7.93
C PRO A 24 -16.51 22.95 8.09
N ALA A 25 -16.49 21.72 8.57
CA ALA A 25 -17.65 21.11 9.20
C ALA A 25 -17.31 20.84 10.66
N LEU A 26 -17.19 21.92 11.46
CA LEU A 26 -17.11 21.82 12.91
C LEU A 26 -17.55 23.15 13.54
N GLU A 27 -18.88 23.33 13.61
CA GLU A 27 -19.47 24.12 14.69
C GLU A 27 -20.84 23.55 15.04
N ARG A 28 -20.96 23.22 16.33
CA ARG A 28 -22.15 22.88 17.11
C ARG A 28 -22.51 21.40 17.26
N ALA A 29 -22.09 20.83 18.37
CA ALA A 29 -22.96 19.98 19.17
C ALA A 29 -22.60 20.15 20.65
N ASP A 30 -23.58 20.60 21.37
CA ASP A 30 -23.61 20.90 22.81
C ASP A 30 -23.36 19.66 23.68
N ALA A 31 -22.90 19.99 24.89
CA ALA A 31 -22.66 19.08 25.99
C ALA A 31 -23.90 18.30 26.47
N ALA A 32 -23.73 17.04 26.77
CA ALA A 32 -24.57 16.26 27.65
C ALA A 32 -23.77 15.15 28.37
N PRO A 33 -24.17 14.71 29.56
CA PRO A 33 -23.27 14.26 30.62
C PRO A 33 -22.99 12.76 30.62
N SER A 34 -21.86 12.39 31.21
CA SER A 34 -21.39 11.02 31.44
C SER A 34 -22.31 10.20 32.37
N PRO A 35 -22.49 8.91 32.15
CA PRO A 35 -22.89 7.97 33.16
C PRO A 35 -21.74 7.06 33.63
N ARG A 36 -21.82 6.83 34.92
CA ARG A 36 -20.96 6.10 35.85
C ARG A 36 -20.58 4.68 35.40
N ALA A 37 -19.37 4.30 35.79
CA ALA A 37 -18.82 2.97 35.82
C ALA A 37 -19.74 1.90 36.42
N ARG A 38 -19.82 0.73 35.81
CA ARG A 38 -20.22 -0.52 36.45
C ARG A 38 -19.25 -1.64 36.10
N ALA A 39 -18.97 -2.43 37.10
CA ALA A 39 -17.97 -3.46 37.24
C ALA A 39 -18.09 -4.63 36.29
N SER A 40 -16.94 -5.21 35.99
CA SER A 40 -16.74 -6.48 35.30
C SER A 40 -17.19 -7.70 36.11
N PRO A 41 -17.58 -8.80 35.45
CA PRO A 41 -17.42 -10.13 36.04
C PRO A 41 -16.29 -10.91 35.43
N ARG A 42 -15.57 -11.61 36.27
CA ARG A 42 -14.50 -12.57 36.04
C ARG A 42 -14.94 -13.68 35.10
N ALA A 43 -14.09 -14.03 34.14
CA ALA A 43 -14.20 -15.26 33.36
C ALA A 43 -13.43 -16.40 34.05
N THR A 44 -14.12 -17.48 34.27
CA THR A 44 -13.58 -18.74 34.79
C THR A 44 -13.08 -19.61 33.62
N THR A 45 -11.85 -20.06 33.77
CA THR A 45 -11.16 -21.06 32.95
C THR A 45 -11.75 -22.45 33.22
N THR A 46 -12.15 -23.14 32.17
CA THR A 46 -12.31 -24.61 32.20
C THR A 46 -11.63 -25.23 30.98
N GLY A 47 -10.51 -25.89 31.24
CA GLY A 47 -9.85 -26.73 30.27
C GLY A 47 -10.61 -28.05 30.03
N ARG A 48 -10.64 -28.49 28.80
CA ARG A 48 -10.97 -29.88 28.44
C ARG A 48 -9.91 -30.46 27.51
N ARG A 49 -9.16 -31.38 28.08
CA ARG A 49 -8.35 -32.37 27.36
C ARG A 49 -9.29 -33.35 26.67
N PHE A 50 -9.03 -33.68 25.43
CA PHE A 50 -9.56 -34.92 24.83
C PHE A 50 -8.39 -35.86 24.46
N ALA A 51 -8.54 -37.06 24.94
CA ALA A 51 -7.62 -38.15 24.81
C ALA A 51 -7.86 -38.93 23.50
N THR A 52 -6.78 -39.48 23.02
CA THR A 52 -6.64 -40.49 21.99
C THR A 52 -7.44 -41.77 22.28
N ALA A 53 -8.05 -42.34 21.23
CA ALA A 53 -8.36 -43.76 21.17
C ALA A 53 -8.13 -44.26 19.74
N ALA A 54 -7.18 -45.16 19.63
CA ALA A 54 -6.95 -46.04 18.51
C ALA A 54 -7.99 -47.20 18.54
N ARG A 55 -8.40 -47.66 17.39
CA ARG A 55 -8.83 -49.04 17.14
C ARG A 55 -8.60 -49.42 15.70
N ASP A 56 -7.97 -50.56 15.64
CA ASP A 56 -7.50 -51.43 14.61
C ASP A 56 -8.68 -52.26 14.00
N ASP A 57 -8.37 -52.84 12.87
CA ASP A 57 -8.91 -54.04 12.24
C ASP A 57 -9.60 -53.86 10.86
N GLY A 58 -8.92 -54.47 9.90
CA GLY A 58 -9.46 -55.58 9.11
C GLY A 58 -9.61 -55.36 7.60
N ASP A 59 -8.63 -55.80 6.89
CA ASP A 59 -8.65 -56.64 5.66
C ASP A 59 -9.71 -56.44 4.52
N ASP A 60 -9.11 -56.49 3.39
CA ASP A 60 -9.40 -57.18 2.11
C ASP A 60 -9.63 -56.33 0.83
N ASP A 61 -8.63 -56.43 0.00
CA ASP A 61 -8.59 -56.93 -1.40
C ASP A 61 -9.14 -56.08 -2.57
N ASP A 62 -8.16 -55.80 -3.43
CA ASP A 62 -8.18 -55.87 -4.91
C ASP A 62 -8.85 -54.80 -5.79
N ARG A 63 -7.99 -54.28 -6.66
CA ARG A 63 -8.20 -53.71 -8.01
C ARG A 63 -8.52 -52.20 -8.13
N ALA A 64 -7.45 -51.48 -8.36
CA ALA A 64 -7.20 -50.78 -9.63
C ALA A 64 -5.91 -49.95 -9.52
N ARG A 65 -4.85 -50.38 -10.14
CA ARG A 65 -3.65 -49.60 -10.43
C ARG A 65 -4.02 -48.42 -11.37
N ALA A 66 -4.41 -47.31 -10.79
CA ALA A 66 -4.29 -46.01 -11.45
C ALA A 66 -2.89 -45.48 -11.11
N THR A 67 -1.99 -45.57 -12.05
CA THR A 67 -0.69 -44.91 -12.06
C THR A 67 -0.94 -43.38 -12.06
N THR A 68 -1.15 -42.81 -10.88
CA THR A 68 -1.02 -41.37 -10.70
C THR A 68 0.48 -41.05 -10.77
N ALA A 69 0.89 -40.55 -11.91
CA ALA A 69 2.18 -39.85 -12.02
C ALA A 69 2.18 -38.72 -10.98
N ARG A 70 2.83 -38.97 -9.84
CA ARG A 70 3.20 -37.93 -8.87
C ARG A 70 4.16 -37.01 -9.60
N THR A 71 3.65 -35.92 -10.15
CA THR A 71 4.46 -34.76 -10.50
C THR A 71 5.09 -34.24 -9.22
N THR A 72 6.35 -34.59 -8.98
CA THR A 72 7.18 -34.11 -7.85
C THR A 72 7.70 -32.69 -8.11
N GLY A 73 6.90 -31.83 -8.73
CA GLY A 73 7.20 -30.39 -8.86
C GLY A 73 6.68 -29.64 -7.65
N THR A 74 7.51 -28.78 -7.06
CA THR A 74 7.04 -27.82 -6.05
C THR A 74 5.88 -27.02 -6.65
N PRO A 75 4.73 -26.89 -5.97
CA PRO A 75 3.59 -26.18 -6.54
C PRO A 75 3.98 -24.76 -6.95
N SER A 76 3.62 -24.36 -8.17
CA SER A 76 3.90 -23.02 -8.67
C SER A 76 2.97 -21.99 -8.01
N TYR A 77 3.41 -20.74 -7.88
CA TYR A 77 2.56 -19.63 -7.50
C TYR A 77 1.51 -19.38 -8.58
N ALA A 78 0.35 -18.89 -8.17
CA ALA A 78 -0.69 -18.43 -9.08
C ALA A 78 -1.32 -17.14 -8.55
N PHE A 79 -1.56 -16.21 -9.45
CA PHE A 79 -2.19 -14.93 -9.16
C PHE A 79 -3.41 -14.76 -10.08
N ALA A 80 -4.46 -14.16 -9.57
CA ALA A 80 -5.62 -13.83 -10.36
C ALA A 80 -6.24 -12.52 -9.90
N SER A 81 -6.81 -11.79 -10.83
CA SER A 81 -7.51 -10.54 -10.58
C SER A 81 -8.79 -10.51 -11.39
N ALA A 82 -9.87 -9.99 -10.82
CA ALA A 82 -11.16 -9.84 -11.46
C ALA A 82 -11.83 -8.53 -11.04
N MET A 83 -12.82 -8.12 -11.83
CA MET A 83 -13.60 -6.92 -11.57
C MET A 83 -15.07 -7.18 -11.96
N SER A 84 -16.00 -6.64 -11.18
CA SER A 84 -17.43 -6.72 -11.49
C SER A 84 -18.13 -5.40 -11.18
N ARG A 85 -19.05 -5.01 -12.05
CA ARG A 85 -19.92 -3.82 -11.91
C ARG A 85 -21.37 -4.19 -11.65
N ALA A 86 -21.63 -5.39 -11.10
CA ALA A 86 -22.99 -5.78 -10.75
C ALA A 86 -23.60 -4.80 -9.74
N THR A 87 -24.90 -4.55 -9.89
CA THR A 87 -25.64 -3.60 -9.05
C THR A 87 -25.70 -4.06 -7.59
N SER A 88 -25.85 -5.38 -7.37
CA SER A 88 -25.78 -5.98 -6.05
C SER A 88 -24.31 -6.23 -5.70
N LEU A 89 -23.87 -5.79 -4.50
CA LEU A 89 -22.52 -6.03 -4.01
C LEU A 89 -22.23 -7.53 -3.87
N GLU A 90 -23.22 -8.29 -3.39
CA GLU A 90 -23.08 -9.74 -3.25
C GLU A 90 -22.83 -10.43 -4.60
N ASP A 91 -23.58 -10.05 -5.64
CA ASP A 91 -23.38 -10.58 -6.98
C ASP A 91 -22.05 -10.18 -7.57
N ALA A 92 -21.60 -8.93 -7.31
CA ALA A 92 -20.30 -8.44 -7.73
C ALA A 92 -19.16 -9.24 -7.09
N VAL A 93 -19.23 -9.49 -5.76
CA VAL A 93 -18.27 -10.30 -5.03
C VAL A 93 -18.27 -11.74 -5.54
N ARG A 94 -19.43 -12.36 -5.72
CA ARG A 94 -19.56 -13.74 -6.24
C ARG A 94 -18.98 -13.87 -7.66
N ALA A 95 -19.24 -12.89 -8.52
CA ALA A 95 -18.66 -12.86 -9.87
C ALA A 95 -17.14 -12.78 -9.83
N CYS A 96 -16.59 -11.82 -9.07
CA CYS A 96 -15.14 -11.67 -8.91
C CYS A 96 -14.48 -12.92 -8.31
N ALA A 97 -15.06 -13.48 -7.24
CA ALA A 97 -14.49 -14.66 -6.58
C ALA A 97 -14.47 -15.89 -7.52
N ARG A 98 -15.52 -16.11 -8.32
CA ARG A 98 -15.57 -17.17 -9.31
C ARG A 98 -14.49 -17.01 -10.38
N ASP A 99 -14.30 -15.79 -10.89
CA ASP A 99 -13.33 -15.52 -11.94
C ASP A 99 -11.90 -15.59 -11.41
N VAL A 100 -11.64 -15.11 -10.18
CA VAL A 100 -10.38 -15.28 -9.46
C VAL A 100 -10.08 -16.76 -9.22
N ALA A 101 -11.03 -17.55 -8.68
CA ALA A 101 -10.84 -18.98 -8.46
C ALA A 101 -10.50 -19.73 -9.75
N ARG A 102 -11.15 -19.35 -10.87
CA ARG A 102 -10.82 -19.90 -12.19
C ARG A 102 -9.38 -19.52 -12.63
N GLY A 103 -9.00 -18.26 -12.42
CA GLY A 103 -7.66 -17.76 -12.77
C GLY A 103 -6.53 -18.36 -11.92
N LEU A 104 -6.80 -18.70 -10.65
CA LEU A 104 -5.84 -19.42 -9.80
C LEU A 104 -5.64 -20.89 -10.25
N GLY A 105 -6.63 -21.46 -10.92
CA GLY A 105 -6.60 -22.85 -11.40
C GLY A 105 -7.26 -23.84 -10.46
N ARG A 106 -7.67 -24.99 -10.99
CA ARG A 106 -8.39 -26.03 -10.23
C ARG A 106 -7.54 -26.55 -9.07
N GLY A 107 -8.16 -26.68 -7.88
CA GLY A 107 -7.55 -27.25 -6.69
C GLY A 107 -6.49 -26.38 -6.04
N ARG A 108 -6.46 -25.07 -6.34
CA ARG A 108 -5.60 -24.09 -5.69
C ARG A 108 -6.45 -23.15 -4.85
N ASP A 109 -6.32 -23.27 -3.54
CA ASP A 109 -6.91 -22.31 -2.60
C ASP A 109 -6.05 -21.04 -2.53
N ALA A 110 -6.71 -19.89 -2.40
CA ALA A 110 -5.99 -18.64 -2.18
C ALA A 110 -5.30 -18.66 -0.81
N THR A 111 -4.07 -18.12 -0.76
CA THR A 111 -3.39 -17.86 0.51
C THR A 111 -3.72 -16.47 1.04
N TRP A 112 -3.89 -15.52 0.13
CA TRP A 112 -4.33 -14.17 0.48
C TRP A 112 -5.20 -13.56 -0.62
N ALA A 113 -5.99 -12.56 -0.23
CA ALA A 113 -6.81 -11.78 -1.12
C ALA A 113 -6.83 -10.30 -0.73
N GLN A 114 -7.02 -9.43 -1.73
CA GLN A 114 -7.26 -8.00 -1.55
C GLN A 114 -8.57 -7.61 -2.22
N LEU A 115 -9.50 -7.08 -1.42
CA LEU A 115 -10.85 -6.71 -1.85
C LEU A 115 -10.99 -5.18 -1.86
N PHE A 116 -11.40 -4.63 -3.00
CA PHE A 116 -11.70 -3.21 -3.15
C PHE A 116 -13.15 -3.04 -3.60
N VAL A 117 -13.90 -2.26 -2.83
CA VAL A 117 -15.29 -1.92 -3.11
C VAL A 117 -15.34 -0.44 -3.51
N CYS A 118 -16.02 -0.13 -4.60
CA CYS A 118 -16.13 1.21 -5.17
C CYS A 118 -17.59 1.59 -5.39
N GLY A 119 -17.93 2.85 -5.16
CA GLY A 119 -19.30 3.35 -5.33
C GLY A 119 -20.17 3.18 -4.08
N ASP A 120 -21.42 3.56 -4.23
CA ASP A 120 -22.38 3.66 -3.13
C ASP A 120 -23.14 2.33 -2.97
N TYR A 121 -22.61 1.44 -2.15
CA TYR A 121 -23.29 0.23 -1.71
C TYR A 121 -23.77 0.40 -0.27
N ASP A 122 -24.83 -0.35 0.05
CA ASP A 122 -25.33 -0.45 1.42
C ASP A 122 -24.23 -0.90 2.39
N GLU A 123 -24.15 -0.22 3.54
CA GLU A 123 -23.09 -0.45 4.51
C GLU A 123 -23.11 -1.86 5.10
N ASP A 124 -24.29 -2.40 5.35
CA ASP A 124 -24.43 -3.77 5.83
C ASP A 124 -23.98 -4.80 4.79
N ALA A 125 -24.20 -4.51 3.50
CA ALA A 125 -23.67 -5.34 2.41
C ALA A 125 -22.14 -5.26 2.37
N VAL A 126 -21.57 -4.05 2.51
CA VAL A 126 -20.10 -3.85 2.58
C VAL A 126 -19.52 -4.59 3.77
N ALA A 127 -20.15 -4.52 4.94
CA ALA A 127 -19.68 -5.20 6.15
C ALA A 127 -19.59 -6.73 5.96
N ARG A 128 -20.45 -7.32 5.14
CA ARG A 128 -20.44 -8.76 4.84
C ARG A 128 -19.51 -9.18 3.71
N ALA A 129 -19.04 -8.23 2.89
CA ALA A 129 -18.30 -8.53 1.66
C ALA A 129 -16.96 -9.26 1.92
N GLY A 130 -16.24 -8.90 2.97
CA GLY A 130 -14.99 -9.56 3.35
C GLY A 130 -15.20 -11.04 3.68
N LYS A 131 -16.15 -11.33 4.58
CA LYS A 131 -16.51 -12.69 4.96
C LYS A 131 -16.95 -13.52 3.76
N LEU A 132 -17.86 -12.99 2.93
CA LEU A 132 -18.33 -13.67 1.72
C LEU A 132 -17.18 -13.98 0.76
N THR A 133 -16.26 -13.02 0.56
CA THR A 133 -15.09 -13.22 -0.30
C THR A 133 -14.22 -14.37 0.20
N ARG A 134 -13.93 -14.44 1.49
CA ARG A 134 -13.14 -15.51 2.08
C ARG A 134 -13.82 -16.87 1.96
N GLU A 135 -15.11 -16.95 2.28
CA GLU A 135 -15.91 -18.20 2.13
C GLU A 135 -15.82 -18.76 0.70
N LEU A 136 -15.81 -17.89 -0.31
CA LEU A 136 -15.75 -18.29 -1.72
C LEU A 136 -14.34 -18.67 -2.21
N LEU A 137 -13.28 -18.22 -1.52
CA LEU A 137 -11.88 -18.42 -1.94
C LEU A 137 -11.11 -19.46 -1.13
N GLY A 138 -11.69 -20.07 -0.10
CA GLY A 138 -11.01 -21.08 0.72
C GLY A 138 -11.28 -20.95 2.23
N GLY A 139 -12.21 -20.08 2.63
CA GLY A 139 -12.62 -19.92 4.03
C GLY A 139 -11.55 -19.26 4.91
N THR A 140 -11.40 -19.77 6.13
CA THR A 140 -10.50 -19.19 7.15
C THR A 140 -9.01 -19.29 6.83
N SER A 141 -8.61 -20.10 5.86
CA SER A 141 -7.22 -20.22 5.39
C SER A 141 -6.77 -18.99 4.57
N VAL A 142 -7.69 -18.20 4.05
CA VAL A 142 -7.41 -17.03 3.24
C VAL A 142 -7.25 -15.80 4.15
N SER A 143 -6.09 -15.14 4.10
CA SER A 143 -5.89 -13.84 4.72
C SER A 143 -6.38 -12.73 3.80
N LEU A 144 -7.31 -11.89 4.26
CA LEU A 144 -7.94 -10.86 3.45
C LEU A 144 -7.76 -9.48 4.07
N VAL A 145 -7.32 -8.53 3.24
CA VAL A 145 -7.38 -7.09 3.53
C VAL A 145 -7.97 -6.34 2.33
N GLY A 146 -8.33 -5.10 2.53
CA GLY A 146 -8.84 -4.24 1.47
C GLY A 146 -9.55 -3.04 2.04
N ALA A 147 -10.29 -2.32 1.18
CA ALA A 147 -11.01 -1.13 1.62
C ALA A 147 -12.12 -0.73 0.63
N VAL A 148 -12.99 0.14 1.11
CA VAL A 148 -13.83 0.97 0.25
C VAL A 148 -12.95 2.10 -0.28
N VAL A 149 -12.90 2.25 -1.61
CA VAL A 149 -11.94 3.10 -2.32
C VAL A 149 -12.62 3.89 -3.44
N ARG A 150 -11.94 4.93 -3.93
CA ARG A 150 -12.45 5.77 -5.05
C ARG A 150 -12.51 5.02 -6.37
N GLY A 151 -11.72 3.98 -6.53
CA GLY A 151 -11.71 3.16 -7.72
C GLY A 151 -10.85 1.93 -7.55
N GLY A 152 -11.26 0.84 -8.17
CA GLY A 152 -10.58 -0.45 -8.15
C GLY A 152 -9.94 -0.78 -9.49
N VAL A 153 -8.88 -1.55 -9.45
CA VAL A 153 -8.16 -2.07 -10.61
C VAL A 153 -8.26 -3.60 -10.60
N GLY A 154 -8.71 -4.16 -11.71
CA GLY A 154 -8.82 -5.62 -11.91
C GLY A 154 -8.39 -6.01 -13.31
N ALA A 155 -8.52 -7.29 -13.67
CA ALA A 155 -8.04 -7.84 -14.95
C ALA A 155 -8.58 -7.09 -16.18
N GLU A 156 -9.83 -6.66 -16.15
CA GLU A 156 -10.50 -6.04 -17.29
C GLU A 156 -10.33 -4.52 -17.37
N GLY A 157 -9.73 -3.88 -16.38
CA GLY A 157 -9.60 -2.43 -16.37
C GLY A 157 -9.67 -1.82 -14.99
N MET A 158 -10.38 -0.71 -14.93
CA MET A 158 -10.61 0.08 -13.73
C MET A 158 -12.11 0.31 -13.56
N THR A 159 -12.55 0.41 -12.33
CA THR A 159 -13.94 0.74 -12.00
C THR A 159 -14.01 1.78 -10.90
N GLU A 160 -15.00 2.66 -10.98
CA GLU A 160 -15.39 3.60 -9.92
C GLU A 160 -16.68 3.15 -9.21
N SER A 161 -17.33 2.10 -9.76
CA SER A 161 -18.50 1.47 -9.17
C SER A 161 -18.40 -0.03 -9.38
N GLY A 162 -18.44 -0.79 -8.29
CA GLY A 162 -18.32 -2.25 -8.32
C GLY A 162 -17.26 -2.78 -7.38
N VAL A 163 -16.75 -3.94 -7.71
CA VAL A 163 -15.75 -4.69 -6.93
C VAL A 163 -14.53 -4.97 -7.79
N ALA A 164 -13.36 -4.79 -7.23
CA ALA A 164 -12.11 -5.34 -7.74
C ALA A 164 -11.52 -6.30 -6.71
N LEU A 165 -11.18 -7.50 -7.13
CA LEU A 165 -10.67 -8.56 -6.28
C LEU A 165 -9.41 -9.15 -6.89
N THR A 166 -8.36 -9.25 -6.09
CA THR A 166 -7.11 -9.91 -6.45
C THR A 166 -6.78 -10.94 -5.39
N ALA A 167 -6.39 -12.13 -5.81
CA ALA A 167 -5.91 -13.14 -4.89
C ALA A 167 -4.71 -13.90 -5.44
N ALA A 168 -3.98 -14.53 -4.54
CA ALA A 168 -2.85 -15.38 -4.89
C ALA A 168 -2.88 -16.71 -4.12
N ALA A 169 -2.51 -17.76 -4.81
CA ALA A 169 -2.12 -19.03 -4.23
C ALA A 169 -0.60 -19.10 -4.23
N MET A 170 0.01 -18.98 -3.06
CA MET A 170 1.47 -18.96 -2.85
C MET A 170 1.87 -20.07 -1.87
N PRO A 171 1.87 -21.33 -2.31
CA PRO A 171 2.21 -22.46 -1.44
C PRO A 171 3.60 -22.31 -0.85
N GLY A 172 3.73 -22.62 0.44
CA GLY A 172 4.97 -22.46 1.20
C GLY A 172 5.18 -21.06 1.78
N THR A 173 4.23 -20.14 1.58
CA THR A 173 4.22 -18.86 2.30
C THR A 173 3.30 -18.92 3.52
N THR A 174 3.61 -18.11 4.51
CA THR A 174 2.73 -17.85 5.67
C THR A 174 2.16 -16.44 5.56
N THR A 175 0.93 -16.27 6.02
CA THR A 175 0.25 -14.98 6.04
C THR A 175 -0.29 -14.67 7.43
N ALA A 176 -0.28 -13.41 7.80
CA ALA A 176 -0.92 -12.90 9.01
C ALA A 176 -1.59 -11.55 8.71
N THR A 177 -2.68 -11.28 9.40
CA THR A 177 -3.34 -9.98 9.33
C THR A 177 -3.37 -9.34 10.71
N PHE A 178 -3.25 -8.02 10.75
CA PHE A 178 -3.34 -7.28 12.01
C PHE A 178 -3.98 -5.91 11.81
N ARG A 179 -4.49 -5.36 12.91
CA ARG A 179 -4.95 -3.98 13.01
C ARG A 179 -3.95 -3.16 13.79
N ALA A 180 -3.62 -1.98 13.29
CA ALA A 180 -2.82 -0.99 14.01
C ALA A 180 -3.70 0.19 14.47
N THR A 181 -3.55 0.56 15.74
CA THR A 181 -4.14 1.77 16.33
C THR A 181 -3.06 2.47 17.15
N LYS A 182 -3.27 3.73 17.52
CA LYS A 182 -2.30 4.45 18.37
C LYS A 182 -1.90 3.68 19.61
N SER A 183 -2.89 3.10 20.31
CA SER A 183 -2.67 2.33 21.55
C SER A 183 -2.08 0.93 21.33
N ALA A 184 -2.11 0.43 20.11
CA ALA A 184 -1.58 -0.89 19.72
C ALA A 184 -0.30 -0.83 18.92
N LEU A 185 0.29 0.37 18.74
CA LEU A 185 1.64 0.50 18.18
C LEU A 185 2.65 0.10 19.26
N PRO A 186 3.45 -0.95 19.04
CA PRO A 186 4.47 -1.35 20.02
C PRO A 186 5.49 -0.24 20.21
N ALA A 187 5.92 -0.01 21.46
CA ALA A 187 7.02 0.89 21.75
C ALA A 187 8.32 0.38 21.08
N ILE A 188 9.18 1.29 20.62
CA ILE A 188 10.46 0.93 20.00
C ILE A 188 11.50 0.61 21.08
N ASP A 189 11.36 1.20 22.25
CA ASP A 189 12.38 1.39 23.28
C ASP A 189 12.24 0.48 24.52
N ASP A 190 11.14 -0.23 24.70
CA ASP A 190 10.90 -1.01 25.92
C ASP A 190 11.12 -2.53 25.81
N GLY A 191 11.62 -3.01 24.67
CA GLY A 191 11.77 -4.45 24.43
C GLY A 191 10.46 -5.24 24.51
N SER A 192 9.35 -4.55 24.77
CA SER A 192 7.99 -5.12 24.80
C SER A 192 7.41 -5.32 23.40
N ALA A 193 8.29 -5.50 22.45
CA ALA A 193 8.01 -5.93 21.08
C ALA A 193 7.10 -7.17 21.00
N CYS A 194 6.46 -7.57 22.10
CA CYS A 194 5.77 -8.85 22.22
C CYS A 194 4.72 -9.12 21.15
N SER A 195 3.96 -8.14 20.71
CA SER A 195 2.99 -8.34 19.63
C SER A 195 3.61 -8.32 18.24
N TRP A 196 4.73 -7.60 18.05
CA TRP A 196 5.50 -7.59 16.81
C TRP A 196 6.57 -8.66 16.80
N VAL A 197 7.07 -9.07 17.98
CA VAL A 197 8.04 -10.15 18.13
C VAL A 197 7.45 -11.48 17.69
N ASP A 198 6.19 -11.75 17.92
CA ASP A 198 5.56 -12.97 17.42
C ASP A 198 5.39 -12.92 15.88
N LEU A 199 5.09 -11.73 15.32
CA LEU A 199 5.14 -11.50 13.88
C LEU A 199 6.59 -11.49 13.37
N ALA A 200 7.54 -10.87 14.06
CA ALA A 200 8.95 -10.77 13.69
C ALA A 200 9.72 -12.07 13.95
N LYS A 201 9.51 -12.77 15.07
CA LYS A 201 10.07 -14.11 15.33
C LYS A 201 9.61 -15.15 14.33
N SER A 202 8.40 -14.99 13.83
CA SER A 202 7.98 -15.75 12.67
C SER A 202 8.79 -15.40 11.41
N CYS A 203 9.61 -14.35 11.41
CA CYS A 203 10.40 -13.84 10.29
C CYS A 203 11.92 -14.05 10.43
N GLU A 204 12.38 -14.83 11.42
CA GLU A 204 13.81 -15.01 11.73
C GLU A 204 14.57 -15.95 10.76
N ASN A 205 13.92 -16.55 9.78
CA ASN A 205 14.62 -17.35 8.79
C ASN A 205 15.38 -16.46 7.82
N GLU A 206 16.70 -16.57 7.84
CA GLU A 206 17.57 -15.89 6.88
C GLU A 206 17.15 -16.21 5.44
N GLY A 207 16.99 -15.18 4.64
CA GLY A 207 16.68 -15.32 3.22
C GLY A 207 15.20 -15.25 2.84
N GLU A 208 14.26 -15.19 3.77
CA GLU A 208 12.84 -15.00 3.43
C GLU A 208 12.52 -13.53 3.12
N THR A 209 11.60 -13.32 2.18
CA THR A 209 11.03 -12.00 1.91
C THR A 209 9.81 -11.79 2.79
N VAL A 210 9.67 -10.59 3.32
CA VAL A 210 8.48 -10.14 4.01
C VAL A 210 7.83 -9.03 3.21
N GLY A 211 6.64 -9.29 2.69
CA GLY A 211 5.77 -8.29 2.06
C GLY A 211 4.68 -7.88 3.05
N VAL A 212 4.42 -6.59 3.15
CA VAL A 212 3.33 -6.06 3.98
C VAL A 212 2.43 -5.19 3.13
N THR A 213 1.13 -5.50 3.07
CA THR A 213 0.16 -4.58 2.49
C THR A 213 -0.51 -3.81 3.63
N VAL A 214 -0.55 -2.48 3.54
CA VAL A 214 -1.10 -1.60 4.58
C VAL A 214 -2.16 -0.70 3.97
N PHE A 215 -3.37 -0.69 4.56
CA PHE A 215 -4.38 0.33 4.31
C PHE A 215 -4.66 1.08 5.60
N ALA A 216 -4.54 2.41 5.56
CA ALA A 216 -4.72 3.26 6.72
C ALA A 216 -5.83 4.28 6.48
N ASP A 217 -6.64 4.55 7.48
CA ASP A 217 -7.60 5.63 7.47
C ASP A 217 -6.89 7.00 7.49
N ALA A 218 -7.39 7.99 6.73
CA ALA A 218 -6.74 9.29 6.62
C ALA A 218 -6.67 10.07 7.96
N SER A 219 -7.51 9.74 8.95
CA SER A 219 -7.44 10.32 10.28
C SER A 219 -6.39 9.64 11.20
N PHE A 220 -5.77 8.54 10.73
CA PHE A 220 -4.72 7.86 11.47
C PHE A 220 -3.37 8.52 11.27
N GLU A 221 -3.04 9.51 12.09
CA GLU A 221 -1.81 10.32 11.99
C GLU A 221 -0.51 9.51 12.18
N HIS A 222 -0.61 8.30 12.77
CA HIS A 222 0.55 7.45 13.11
C HIS A 222 1.00 6.50 11.99
N VAL A 223 0.58 6.72 10.74
CA VAL A 223 0.98 5.84 9.61
C VAL A 223 2.49 5.83 9.42
N GLY A 224 3.13 7.00 9.46
CA GLY A 224 4.60 7.11 9.33
C GLY A 224 5.34 6.36 10.43
N GLU A 225 4.86 6.49 11.67
CA GLU A 225 5.39 5.78 12.83
C GLU A 225 5.22 4.26 12.68
N LEU A 226 4.04 3.78 12.25
CA LEU A 226 3.79 2.38 11.94
C LEU A 226 4.80 1.83 10.93
N LEU A 227 5.02 2.55 9.83
CA LEU A 227 5.95 2.13 8.77
C LEU A 227 7.40 2.08 9.26
N THR A 228 7.81 3.06 10.07
CA THR A 228 9.15 3.08 10.70
C THR A 228 9.33 1.89 11.63
N ARG A 229 8.36 1.61 12.50
CA ARG A 229 8.41 0.48 13.43
C ARG A 229 8.41 -0.86 12.70
N LEU A 230 7.63 -1.02 11.64
CA LEU A 230 7.67 -2.19 10.77
C LEU A 230 9.06 -2.40 10.16
N HIS A 231 9.69 -1.33 9.68
CA HIS A 231 11.04 -1.41 9.11
C HIS A 231 12.10 -1.76 10.16
N VAL A 232 12.00 -1.22 11.39
CA VAL A 232 12.91 -1.54 12.49
C VAL A 232 12.75 -3.00 12.93
N ALA A 233 11.50 -3.47 13.07
CA ALA A 233 11.21 -4.85 13.46
C ALA A 233 11.55 -5.87 12.36
N MET A 234 11.40 -5.49 11.10
CA MET A 234 11.61 -6.33 9.93
C MET A 234 12.36 -5.55 8.83
N PRO A 235 13.70 -5.38 8.95
CA PRO A 235 14.49 -4.49 8.05
C PRO A 235 14.43 -4.88 6.57
N ASN A 236 14.15 -6.15 6.26
CA ASN A 236 14.01 -6.65 4.90
C ASN A 236 12.56 -6.63 4.38
N SER A 237 11.63 -6.07 5.16
CA SER A 237 10.23 -5.96 4.74
C SER A 237 10.02 -4.87 3.71
N VAL A 238 9.04 -5.10 2.85
CA VAL A 238 8.56 -4.15 1.86
C VAL A 238 7.08 -3.89 2.14
N ALA A 239 6.73 -2.68 2.57
CA ALA A 239 5.34 -2.29 2.75
C ALA A 239 4.82 -1.57 1.50
N LEU A 240 3.64 -2.01 1.03
CA LEU A 240 2.87 -1.44 -0.07
C LEU A 240 1.44 -1.15 0.39
N GLY A 241 0.72 -0.32 -0.34
CA GLY A 241 -0.67 -0.01 -0.08
C GLY A 241 -0.96 1.47 -0.13
N GLY A 242 -1.69 1.99 0.88
CA GLY A 242 -1.90 3.43 0.96
C GLY A 242 -2.91 3.87 2.00
N VAL A 243 -3.24 5.16 1.93
CA VAL A 243 -4.18 5.83 2.81
C VAL A 243 -5.52 5.93 2.08
N VAL A 244 -6.58 5.45 2.71
CA VAL A 244 -7.96 5.58 2.22
C VAL A 244 -8.58 6.89 2.70
N ASP A 245 -9.75 7.24 2.16
CA ASP A 245 -10.47 8.43 2.62
C ASP A 245 -10.92 8.25 4.08
N GLU A 246 -11.01 9.35 4.80
CA GLU A 246 -11.43 9.38 6.21
C GLU A 246 -12.79 8.71 6.39
N GLY A 247 -12.86 7.80 7.38
CA GLY A 247 -14.06 7.05 7.71
C GLY A 247 -14.42 5.92 6.72
N SER A 248 -13.61 5.70 5.67
CA SER A 248 -13.81 4.55 4.78
C SER A 248 -13.71 3.23 5.53
N LEU A 249 -14.54 2.27 5.13
CA LEU A 249 -14.44 0.92 5.67
C LEU A 249 -13.20 0.21 5.09
N MET A 250 -12.43 -0.41 5.98
CA MET A 250 -11.31 -1.27 5.63
C MET A 250 -11.63 -2.71 6.03
N PHE A 251 -11.32 -3.66 5.17
CA PHE A 251 -11.54 -5.09 5.42
C PHE A 251 -10.35 -5.71 6.13
N LEU A 252 -10.64 -6.52 7.15
CA LEU A 252 -9.66 -7.32 7.89
C LEU A 252 -10.26 -8.70 8.13
N ASN A 253 -10.00 -9.62 7.22
CA ASN A 253 -10.64 -10.95 7.19
C ASN A 253 -12.18 -10.83 7.11
N ASP A 254 -12.89 -11.32 8.14
CA ASP A 254 -14.35 -11.31 8.21
C ASP A 254 -14.91 -10.00 8.77
N ASP A 255 -14.02 -9.14 9.29
CA ASP A 255 -14.39 -7.91 9.98
C ASP A 255 -14.16 -6.66 9.11
N VAL A 256 -14.79 -5.57 9.50
CA VAL A 256 -14.56 -4.22 8.96
C VAL A 256 -14.03 -3.28 10.03
N VAL A 257 -13.14 -2.40 9.62
CA VAL A 257 -12.45 -1.42 10.48
C VAL A 257 -12.60 -0.04 9.88
N ARG A 258 -12.97 0.99 10.68
CA ARG A 258 -13.10 2.37 10.20
C ARG A 258 -11.92 3.28 10.56
N ARG A 259 -11.15 2.94 11.59
CA ARG A 259 -10.08 3.79 12.11
C ARG A 259 -8.82 3.00 12.39
N GLY A 260 -7.67 3.66 12.23
CA GLY A 260 -6.37 3.03 12.36
C GLY A 260 -5.87 2.51 11.00
N ALA A 261 -5.17 1.41 11.02
CA ALA A 261 -4.72 0.74 9.80
C ALA A 261 -4.98 -0.77 9.88
N VAL A 262 -5.18 -1.39 8.73
CA VAL A 262 -5.21 -2.84 8.56
C VAL A 262 -4.03 -3.27 7.73
N ALA A 263 -3.46 -4.42 8.04
CA ALA A 263 -2.30 -4.92 7.33
C ALA A 263 -2.37 -6.42 7.09
N LEU A 264 -1.83 -6.82 5.94
CA LEU A 264 -1.56 -8.20 5.54
C LEU A 264 -0.05 -8.38 5.43
N LEU A 265 0.50 -9.29 6.22
CA LEU A 265 1.88 -9.73 6.15
C LEU A 265 1.95 -11.05 5.38
N ILE A 266 2.87 -11.14 4.45
CA ILE A 266 3.16 -12.32 3.64
C ILE A 266 4.65 -12.63 3.83
N ARG A 267 4.98 -13.86 4.20
CA ARG A 267 6.36 -14.31 4.40
C ARG A 267 6.65 -15.59 3.63
N GLY A 268 7.83 -15.69 3.04
CA GLY A 268 8.26 -16.91 2.35
C GLY A 268 9.30 -16.68 1.25
N GLU A 269 9.51 -17.70 0.44
CA GLU A 269 10.47 -17.69 -0.68
C GLU A 269 9.88 -17.01 -1.93
N PHE A 270 9.59 -15.72 -1.84
CA PHE A 270 9.16 -14.92 -2.98
C PHE A 270 10.01 -13.66 -3.13
N GLU A 271 9.86 -12.98 -4.24
CA GLU A 271 10.41 -11.66 -4.47
C GLU A 271 9.27 -10.67 -4.66
N LEU A 272 9.47 -9.48 -4.08
CA LEU A 272 8.58 -8.34 -4.24
C LEU A 272 9.41 -7.15 -4.72
N ASP A 273 9.38 -6.90 -6.03
CA ASP A 273 9.99 -5.73 -6.60
C ASP A 273 8.99 -4.57 -6.58
N THR A 274 9.44 -3.42 -6.11
CA THR A 274 8.61 -2.22 -6.00
C THR A 274 9.12 -1.14 -6.93
N HIS A 275 8.19 -0.48 -7.58
CA HIS A 275 8.46 0.59 -8.54
C HIS A 275 7.55 1.77 -8.25
N VAL A 276 8.13 2.98 -8.19
CA VAL A 276 7.38 4.22 -7.93
C VAL A 276 7.48 5.13 -9.14
N ALA A 277 6.33 5.45 -9.71
CA ALA A 277 6.20 6.46 -10.75
C ALA A 277 5.82 7.80 -10.11
N HIS A 278 6.74 8.76 -10.18
CA HIS A 278 6.54 10.10 -9.61
C HIS A 278 5.75 11.00 -10.55
N GLY A 279 4.85 11.81 -9.99
CA GLY A 279 4.08 12.82 -10.72
C GLY A 279 4.73 14.20 -10.72
N ALA A 280 5.84 14.37 -10.00
CA ALA A 280 6.56 15.63 -9.90
C ALA A 280 8.04 15.45 -10.30
N ARG A 281 8.56 16.41 -11.06
CA ARG A 281 9.94 16.44 -11.57
C ARG A 281 10.81 17.28 -10.66
N PRO A 282 12.01 16.78 -10.25
CA PRO A 282 12.96 17.59 -9.50
C PRO A 282 13.47 18.77 -10.34
N VAL A 283 13.64 19.92 -9.71
CA VAL A 283 14.16 21.15 -10.31
C VAL A 283 15.07 21.88 -9.31
N GLY A 284 16.07 22.58 -9.83
CA GLY A 284 17.04 23.30 -9.00
C GLY A 284 17.98 22.37 -8.21
N PRO A 285 18.81 22.94 -7.35
CA PRO A 285 19.80 22.21 -6.54
C PRO A 285 19.12 21.43 -5.41
N VAL A 286 19.84 20.44 -4.88
CA VAL A 286 19.56 19.83 -3.57
C VAL A 286 20.18 20.74 -2.51
N MET A 287 19.42 21.11 -1.50
CA MET A 287 19.78 22.01 -0.41
C MET A 287 19.72 21.27 0.93
N SER A 288 20.58 21.62 1.87
CA SER A 288 20.55 21.06 3.23
C SER A 288 19.48 21.76 4.06
N LEU A 289 18.69 21.02 4.81
CA LEU A 289 17.76 21.55 5.79
C LEU A 289 18.54 21.91 7.07
N THR A 290 18.84 23.19 7.25
CA THR A 290 19.68 23.67 8.37
C THR A 290 18.85 24.08 9.57
N HIS A 291 17.61 24.53 9.36
CA HIS A 291 16.68 24.79 10.47
C HIS A 291 15.24 24.43 10.12
N ALA A 292 14.58 23.71 11.03
CA ALA A 292 13.19 23.29 10.90
C ALA A 292 12.47 23.35 12.24
N HIS A 293 11.14 23.51 12.18
CA HIS A 293 10.26 23.40 13.34
C HIS A 293 8.97 22.71 12.92
N ASP A 294 8.69 21.56 13.52
CA ASP A 294 7.56 20.70 13.16
C ASP A 294 7.55 20.34 11.65
N ASN A 295 6.58 20.89 10.92
CA ASN A 295 6.45 20.72 9.47
C ASN A 295 6.87 21.97 8.67
N ALA A 296 7.54 22.93 9.30
CA ALA A 296 8.02 24.16 8.67
C ALA A 296 9.53 24.12 8.39
N VAL A 297 9.89 24.29 7.13
CA VAL A 297 11.26 24.52 6.66
C VAL A 297 11.57 26.00 6.90
N LEU A 298 12.50 26.31 7.82
CA LEU A 298 12.86 27.67 8.19
C LEU A 298 14.10 28.14 7.44
N GLU A 299 15.15 27.30 7.39
CA GLU A 299 16.41 27.61 6.71
C GLU A 299 16.87 26.44 5.85
N LEU A 300 17.45 26.78 4.69
CA LEU A 300 18.09 25.88 3.75
C LEU A 300 19.48 26.45 3.43
N ASP A 301 20.54 25.61 3.54
CA ASP A 301 21.93 26.03 3.34
C ASP A 301 22.28 27.32 4.14
N ASP A 302 21.88 27.36 5.42
CA ASP A 302 22.07 28.48 6.36
C ASP A 302 21.44 29.81 5.91
N SER A 303 20.43 29.73 5.02
CA SER A 303 19.72 30.91 4.50
C SER A 303 18.21 30.74 4.68
N PRO A 304 17.44 31.83 4.87
CA PRO A 304 15.99 31.75 5.00
C PRO A 304 15.36 31.00 3.83
N ALA A 305 14.53 29.99 4.13
CA ALA A 305 14.04 29.03 3.13
C ALA A 305 13.21 29.69 2.01
N HIS A 306 12.27 30.57 2.36
CA HIS A 306 11.37 31.14 1.37
C HIS A 306 12.07 32.02 0.31
N PRO A 307 12.94 32.98 0.65
CA PRO A 307 13.71 33.72 -0.33
C PRO A 307 14.57 32.85 -1.25
N LEU A 308 15.25 31.83 -0.69
CA LEU A 308 16.09 30.92 -1.45
C LEU A 308 15.29 30.07 -2.44
N LEU A 309 14.13 29.56 -2.01
CA LEU A 309 13.23 28.82 -2.89
C LEU A 309 12.65 29.70 -3.99
N LEU A 310 12.32 30.98 -3.69
CA LEU A 310 11.86 31.94 -4.71
C LEU A 310 12.95 32.22 -5.75
N GLU A 311 14.19 32.46 -5.32
CA GLU A 311 15.33 32.66 -6.21
C GLU A 311 15.52 31.44 -7.13
N THR A 312 15.48 30.23 -6.56
CA THR A 312 15.57 28.99 -7.32
C THR A 312 14.46 28.89 -8.37
N LEU A 313 13.21 29.26 -8.03
CA LEU A 313 12.09 29.26 -8.97
C LEU A 313 12.26 30.31 -10.07
N GLU A 314 12.82 31.49 -9.77
CA GLU A 314 13.08 32.54 -10.76
C GLU A 314 14.12 32.12 -11.82
N GLN A 315 15.04 31.24 -11.46
CA GLN A 315 16.06 30.69 -12.37
C GLN A 315 15.53 29.58 -13.28
N LEU A 316 14.32 29.04 -13.02
CA LEU A 316 13.75 27.99 -13.84
C LEU A 316 13.31 28.50 -15.22
N PRO A 317 13.27 27.63 -16.25
CA PRO A 317 12.67 27.94 -17.52
C PRO A 317 11.20 28.38 -17.39
N GLU A 318 10.74 29.30 -18.24
CA GLU A 318 9.40 29.89 -18.15
C GLU A 318 8.25 28.86 -18.15
N ASN A 319 8.40 27.76 -18.90
CA ASN A 319 7.43 26.68 -18.93
C ASN A 319 7.32 25.91 -17.59
N SER A 320 8.35 25.97 -16.76
CA SER A 320 8.35 25.31 -15.43
C SER A 320 7.82 26.24 -14.32
N LYS A 321 7.95 27.56 -14.48
CA LYS A 321 7.53 28.56 -13.47
C LYS A 321 6.02 28.63 -13.25
N SER A 322 5.23 28.14 -14.20
CA SER A 322 3.75 28.11 -14.10
C SER A 322 3.21 26.81 -13.51
N LEU A 323 4.07 25.81 -13.27
CA LEU A 323 3.66 24.52 -12.76
C LEU A 323 3.49 24.57 -11.23
N PRO A 324 2.57 23.73 -10.65
CA PRO A 324 2.45 23.60 -9.20
C PRO A 324 3.75 23.10 -8.59
N VAL A 325 4.16 23.72 -7.49
CA VAL A 325 5.44 23.47 -6.81
C VAL A 325 5.22 22.60 -5.59
N MET A 326 6.19 21.73 -5.33
CA MET A 326 6.26 20.84 -4.17
C MET A 326 7.67 20.86 -3.59
N LEU A 327 7.83 20.44 -2.35
CA LEU A 327 9.14 20.13 -1.78
C LEU A 327 9.37 18.61 -1.77
N GLY A 328 10.46 18.17 -2.34
CA GLY A 328 10.99 16.83 -2.19
C GLY A 328 11.92 16.79 -0.97
N LEU A 329 11.67 15.86 -0.07
CA LEU A 329 12.37 15.67 1.19
C LEU A 329 13.13 14.34 1.14
N GLY A 330 14.37 14.34 1.57
CA GLY A 330 15.22 13.16 1.62
C GLY A 330 16.17 13.20 2.80
N VAL A 331 16.61 12.04 3.26
CA VAL A 331 17.60 11.94 4.34
C VAL A 331 18.95 12.51 3.91
N SER A 332 19.76 12.92 4.87
CA SER A 332 21.11 13.46 4.66
C SER A 332 21.92 12.63 3.66
N GLY A 333 22.60 13.30 2.72
CA GLY A 333 23.39 12.69 1.67
C GLY A 333 22.59 12.03 0.53
N SER A 334 21.25 12.06 0.55
CA SER A 334 20.42 11.53 -0.53
C SER A 334 20.54 12.40 -1.79
N LYS A 335 20.63 11.72 -2.95
CA LYS A 335 20.52 12.34 -4.28
C LYS A 335 19.16 12.06 -4.93
N GLY A 336 18.19 11.57 -4.13
CA GLY A 336 16.87 11.15 -4.57
C GLY A 336 16.78 9.61 -4.74
N PRO A 337 15.59 9.10 -5.06
CA PRO A 337 14.34 9.84 -5.16
C PRO A 337 13.86 10.41 -3.80
N PHE A 338 13.08 11.49 -3.86
CA PHE A 338 12.60 12.22 -2.69
C PHE A 338 11.11 11.96 -2.42
N VAL A 339 10.71 12.10 -1.15
CA VAL A 339 9.31 12.12 -0.76
C VAL A 339 8.75 13.51 -1.03
N CYS A 340 7.91 13.65 -2.07
CA CYS A 340 7.33 14.95 -2.41
C CYS A 340 6.16 15.30 -1.47
N ARG A 341 6.14 16.56 -1.04
CA ARG A 341 5.09 17.14 -0.19
C ARG A 341 4.55 18.43 -0.78
N ASP A 342 3.23 18.59 -0.69
CA ASP A 342 2.58 19.86 -1.03
C ASP A 342 3.03 20.94 -0.05
N ILE A 343 3.28 22.15 -0.56
CA ILE A 343 3.50 23.34 0.24
C ILE A 343 2.13 23.83 0.70
N LEU A 344 1.93 23.92 2.01
CA LEU A 344 0.67 24.33 2.62
C LEU A 344 0.57 25.84 2.77
N SER A 345 1.62 26.44 3.29
CA SER A 345 1.66 27.88 3.54
C SER A 345 3.10 28.40 3.59
N VAL A 346 3.22 29.73 3.54
CA VAL A 346 4.44 30.45 3.88
C VAL A 346 4.09 31.36 5.05
N GLY A 347 4.79 31.15 6.17
CA GLY A 347 4.62 31.93 7.39
C GLY A 347 5.12 33.37 7.22
N GLU A 348 4.73 34.26 8.14
CA GLU A 348 5.15 35.68 8.14
C GLU A 348 6.68 35.83 8.29
N THR A 349 7.31 34.88 8.99
CA THR A 349 8.75 34.80 9.20
C THR A 349 9.53 34.15 8.04
N GLY A 350 8.84 33.78 6.95
CA GLY A 350 9.43 33.13 5.79
C GLY A 350 9.60 31.63 5.88
N GLY A 351 9.09 30.99 6.93
CA GLY A 351 9.06 29.51 7.03
C GLY A 351 8.07 28.93 6.00
N VAL A 352 8.43 27.80 5.39
CA VAL A 352 7.64 27.11 4.37
C VAL A 352 7.07 25.84 4.98
N GLU A 353 5.76 25.83 5.23
CA GLU A 353 5.06 24.68 5.79
C GLU A 353 4.74 23.65 4.73
N VAL A 354 5.01 22.39 5.01
CA VAL A 354 4.73 21.24 4.13
C VAL A 354 3.66 20.31 4.72
N ALA A 355 3.03 19.54 3.84
CA ALA A 355 2.02 18.58 4.26
C ALA A 355 2.65 17.43 5.07
N SER A 356 2.18 17.29 6.31
CA SER A 356 2.29 16.09 7.16
C SER A 356 3.63 15.34 7.12
N MET A 357 4.68 15.92 7.73
CA MET A 357 5.95 15.21 7.98
C MET A 357 6.73 15.94 9.07
N ALA A 358 7.25 15.20 10.03
CA ALA A 358 8.28 15.74 10.93
C ALA A 358 9.58 15.91 10.11
N LEU A 359 10.10 17.12 10.09
CA LEU A 359 11.34 17.46 9.43
C LEU A 359 12.51 17.29 10.41
N GLN A 360 13.65 16.86 9.91
CA GLN A 360 14.86 16.73 10.73
C GLN A 360 15.96 17.60 10.14
N GLU A 361 16.60 18.42 10.98
CA GLU A 361 17.79 19.17 10.59
C GLU A 361 18.88 18.20 10.13
N GLY A 362 19.57 18.56 9.04
CA GLY A 362 20.50 17.69 8.36
C GLY A 362 19.90 16.86 7.21
N ASP A 363 18.57 16.80 7.09
CA ASP A 363 17.90 16.28 5.89
C ASP A 363 18.18 17.17 4.68
N VAL A 364 17.79 16.70 3.50
CA VAL A 364 17.94 17.46 2.25
C VAL A 364 16.61 17.75 1.62
N VAL A 365 16.52 18.89 0.97
CA VAL A 365 15.32 19.41 0.30
C VAL A 365 15.65 19.71 -1.16
N GLN A 366 14.73 19.41 -2.07
CA GLN A 366 14.82 19.83 -3.45
C GLN A 366 13.44 20.29 -3.94
N LEU A 367 13.39 21.35 -4.74
CA LEU A 367 12.17 21.76 -5.40
C LEU A 367 11.74 20.72 -6.43
N HIS A 368 10.44 20.50 -6.51
CA HIS A 368 9.80 19.67 -7.53
C HIS A 368 8.66 20.45 -8.16
N VAL A 369 8.40 20.19 -9.44
CA VAL A 369 7.25 20.77 -10.16
C VAL A 369 6.39 19.64 -10.72
N ARG A 370 5.06 19.80 -10.65
CA ARG A 370 4.10 18.85 -11.21
C ARG A 370 4.00 19.06 -12.72
N ASP A 371 4.76 18.28 -13.45
CA ASP A 371 4.86 18.30 -14.91
C ASP A 371 4.18 17.05 -15.49
N GLY A 372 3.00 17.22 -16.07
CA GLY A 372 2.19 16.10 -16.56
C GLY A 372 2.84 15.34 -17.71
N ASN A 373 3.60 16.00 -18.58
CA ASN A 373 4.31 15.34 -19.68
C ASN A 373 5.46 14.50 -19.14
N TRP A 374 6.27 15.07 -18.25
CA TRP A 374 7.35 14.35 -17.60
C TRP A 374 6.82 13.17 -16.76
N ALA A 375 5.72 13.36 -16.03
CA ALA A 375 5.09 12.30 -15.23
C ALA A 375 4.67 11.10 -16.11
N LYS A 376 4.08 11.37 -17.28
CA LYS A 376 3.70 10.32 -18.25
C LYS A 376 4.91 9.56 -18.78
N GLU A 377 5.97 10.27 -19.17
CA GLU A 377 7.21 9.65 -19.64
C GLU A 377 7.90 8.86 -18.54
N HIS A 378 7.96 9.41 -17.32
CA HIS A 378 8.52 8.73 -16.17
C HIS A 378 7.76 7.45 -15.84
N ALA A 379 6.42 7.49 -15.85
CA ALA A 379 5.58 6.32 -15.63
C ALA A 379 5.82 5.23 -16.69
N ASN A 380 5.97 5.60 -17.96
CA ASN A 380 6.29 4.64 -19.01
C ASN A 380 7.63 3.93 -18.77
N ARG A 381 8.69 4.68 -18.39
CA ARG A 381 9.99 4.09 -18.02
C ARG A 381 9.89 3.16 -16.79
N VAL A 382 9.04 3.53 -15.83
CA VAL A 382 8.80 2.68 -14.65
C VAL A 382 8.07 1.39 -15.04
N ILE A 383 7.08 1.46 -15.92
CA ILE A 383 6.35 0.27 -16.41
C ILE A 383 7.28 -0.65 -17.21
N GLU A 384 8.23 -0.13 -17.97
CA GLU A 384 9.27 -0.93 -18.64
C GLU A 384 10.11 -1.73 -17.62
N LYS A 385 10.51 -1.09 -16.51
CA LYS A 385 11.20 -1.80 -15.40
C LYS A 385 10.30 -2.87 -14.76
N CYS A 386 8.99 -2.62 -14.66
CA CYS A 386 8.04 -3.63 -14.21
C CYS A 386 7.99 -4.84 -15.15
N ALA A 387 8.02 -4.61 -16.47
CA ALA A 387 8.09 -5.68 -17.46
C ALA A 387 9.36 -6.53 -17.32
N ASP A 388 10.51 -5.90 -17.07
CA ASP A 388 11.75 -6.60 -16.80
C ASP A 388 11.69 -7.40 -15.49
N SER A 389 11.08 -6.84 -14.45
CA SER A 389 10.86 -7.56 -13.19
C SER A 389 9.94 -8.77 -13.37
N ALA A 390 8.86 -8.62 -14.14
CA ALA A 390 7.92 -9.70 -14.40
C ALA A 390 8.53 -10.85 -15.22
N LYS A 391 9.49 -10.55 -16.11
CA LYS A 391 10.20 -11.55 -16.92
C LYS A 391 11.22 -12.37 -16.14
N LYS A 392 11.59 -11.99 -14.93
CA LYS A 392 12.58 -12.70 -14.09
C LYS A 392 12.02 -13.99 -13.45
N VAL A 393 11.07 -14.63 -14.09
CA VAL A 393 10.49 -15.92 -13.65
C VAL A 393 11.52 -17.04 -13.78
N SER A 394 11.46 -18.05 -12.92
CA SER A 394 12.34 -19.22 -13.01
C SER A 394 12.07 -20.03 -14.26
N SER A 395 13.10 -20.71 -14.81
CA SER A 395 12.96 -21.57 -15.98
C SER A 395 11.98 -22.74 -15.76
N GLU A 396 11.79 -23.18 -14.52
CA GLU A 396 10.85 -24.23 -14.11
C GLU A 396 9.38 -23.76 -14.18
N GLU A 397 9.16 -22.45 -14.17
CA GLU A 397 7.84 -21.81 -14.26
C GLU A 397 7.57 -21.17 -15.62
N LEU A 398 8.53 -21.28 -16.56
CA LEU A 398 8.33 -20.85 -17.94
C LEU A 398 7.22 -21.69 -18.58
N GLY A 399 6.06 -21.09 -18.76
CA GLY A 399 4.86 -21.77 -19.27
C GLY A 399 3.74 -21.94 -18.23
N SER A 400 3.98 -21.62 -16.95
CA SER A 400 2.91 -21.50 -15.96
C SER A 400 2.24 -20.13 -16.13
N GLU A 401 1.03 -20.10 -16.67
CA GLU A 401 0.20 -18.89 -16.70
C GLU A 401 0.01 -18.36 -15.28
N ASN A 402 0.11 -17.02 -15.13
CA ASN A 402 -0.16 -16.31 -13.89
C ASN A 402 0.80 -16.58 -12.70
N SER A 403 2.03 -17.07 -12.96
CA SER A 403 3.03 -17.29 -11.89
C SER A 403 3.59 -16.00 -11.27
N THR A 404 3.35 -14.87 -11.92
CA THR A 404 3.70 -13.52 -11.49
C THR A 404 2.42 -12.70 -11.32
N GLY A 405 2.32 -11.90 -10.26
CA GLY A 405 1.21 -10.99 -10.02
C GLY A 405 1.67 -9.56 -9.76
N ALA A 406 0.81 -8.61 -10.04
CA ALA A 406 1.09 -7.20 -9.82
C ALA A 406 -0.03 -6.50 -9.04
N MET A 407 0.36 -5.59 -8.16
CA MET A 407 -0.54 -4.67 -7.47
C MET A 407 -0.14 -3.23 -7.78
N ILE A 408 -1.12 -2.40 -8.15
CA ILE A 408 -0.93 -0.97 -8.37
C ILE A 408 -1.76 -0.16 -7.37
N PHE A 409 -1.11 0.79 -6.71
CA PHE A 409 -1.76 1.78 -5.87
C PHE A 409 -1.42 3.16 -6.41
N ALA A 410 -2.43 4.01 -6.56
CA ALA A 410 -2.26 5.31 -7.19
C ALA A 410 -3.19 6.36 -6.58
N CYS A 411 -2.74 7.61 -6.49
CA CYS A 411 -3.60 8.73 -6.10
C CYS A 411 -4.00 9.58 -7.31
N GLY A 412 -5.22 10.09 -7.25
CA GLY A 412 -5.75 11.06 -8.21
C GLY A 412 -6.07 10.52 -9.60
N ASN A 413 -6.81 11.33 -10.35
CA ASN A 413 -7.34 10.93 -11.66
C ASN A 413 -6.30 10.83 -12.79
N GLY A 414 -5.14 11.50 -12.65
CA GLY A 414 -4.08 11.50 -13.67
C GLY A 414 -3.37 10.16 -13.84
N ASN A 415 -3.44 9.31 -12.84
CA ASN A 415 -2.70 8.04 -12.81
C ASN A 415 -3.49 6.84 -13.36
N ARG A 416 -4.73 7.05 -13.84
CA ARG A 416 -5.57 5.98 -14.43
C ARG A 416 -4.93 5.34 -15.66
N MET A 417 -4.19 6.12 -16.45
CA MET A 417 -3.49 5.62 -17.63
C MET A 417 -2.40 4.59 -17.28
N HIS A 418 -1.86 4.63 -16.06
CA HIS A 418 -0.77 3.74 -15.67
C HIS A 418 -1.22 2.26 -15.64
N ALA A 419 -2.44 1.98 -15.19
CA ALA A 419 -2.98 0.61 -15.21
C ALA A 419 -3.20 0.08 -16.62
N SER A 420 -3.67 0.92 -17.56
CA SER A 420 -3.83 0.54 -18.98
C SER A 420 -2.48 0.30 -19.63
N ASN A 421 -1.53 1.24 -19.45
CA ASN A 421 -0.18 1.11 -20.01
C ASN A 421 0.56 -0.11 -19.45
N PHE A 422 0.32 -0.45 -18.16
CA PHE A 422 0.90 -1.65 -17.58
C PHE A 422 0.43 -2.91 -18.30
N ARG A 423 -0.87 -3.05 -18.55
CA ARG A 423 -1.41 -4.23 -19.23
C ARG A 423 -0.88 -4.40 -20.64
N GLU A 424 -0.73 -3.31 -21.36
CA GLU A 424 -0.17 -3.34 -22.72
C GLU A 424 1.30 -3.80 -22.75
N ARG A 425 2.09 -3.37 -21.75
CA ARG A 425 3.54 -3.60 -21.72
C ARG A 425 3.96 -4.82 -20.91
N VAL A 426 3.09 -5.31 -20.03
CA VAL A 426 3.32 -6.48 -19.16
C VAL A 426 2.17 -7.48 -19.34
N PRO A 427 1.96 -7.98 -20.58
CA PRO A 427 0.87 -8.90 -20.86
C PRO A 427 1.03 -10.20 -20.08
N GLY A 428 -0.09 -10.84 -19.75
CA GLY A 428 -0.10 -12.11 -19.02
C GLY A 428 0.17 -12.00 -17.50
N THR A 429 0.44 -10.80 -16.98
CA THR A 429 0.58 -10.59 -15.53
C THR A 429 -0.73 -10.04 -14.97
N PRO A 430 -1.44 -10.81 -14.11
CA PRO A 430 -2.63 -10.30 -13.43
C PRO A 430 -2.32 -9.03 -12.64
N LEU A 431 -3.08 -7.97 -12.90
CA LEU A 431 -2.95 -6.68 -12.26
C LEU A 431 -4.17 -6.41 -11.41
N GLY A 432 -3.96 -6.18 -10.12
CA GLY A 432 -4.96 -5.66 -9.19
C GLY A 432 -4.55 -4.36 -8.55
N GLY A 433 -5.42 -3.79 -7.72
CA GLY A 433 -5.09 -2.58 -6.97
C GLY A 433 -6.22 -1.60 -6.79
N ALA A 434 -5.87 -0.38 -6.38
CA ALA A 434 -6.85 0.64 -6.04
C ALA A 434 -6.35 2.07 -6.25
N PHE A 435 -7.31 3.00 -6.41
CA PHE A 435 -7.08 4.43 -6.31
C PHE A 435 -7.36 4.90 -4.88
N LEU A 436 -6.33 5.44 -4.26
CA LEU A 436 -6.27 5.80 -2.85
C LEU A 436 -6.08 7.32 -2.69
N ARG A 437 -6.10 7.81 -1.47
CA ARG A 437 -5.76 9.20 -1.15
C ARG A 437 -4.25 9.46 -1.27
N SER A 438 -3.45 8.51 -0.79
CA SER A 438 -1.97 8.52 -0.86
C SER A 438 -1.49 7.09 -0.94
N GLU A 439 -0.30 6.86 -1.49
CA GLU A 439 0.31 5.55 -1.60
C GLU A 439 1.27 5.28 -0.45
N ILE A 440 1.54 4.00 -0.21
CA ILE A 440 2.61 3.53 0.68
C ILE A 440 3.57 2.68 -0.15
N ALA A 441 4.84 3.06 -0.18
CA ALA A 441 5.91 2.26 -0.80
C ALA A 441 7.30 2.73 -0.34
N PRO A 442 8.32 1.88 -0.47
CA PRO A 442 9.71 2.31 -0.36
C PRO A 442 10.13 3.06 -1.63
N LEU A 443 10.83 4.17 -1.48
CA LEU A 443 11.38 4.91 -2.62
C LEU A 443 12.58 4.22 -3.27
N ALA A 444 13.26 3.37 -2.53
CA ALA A 444 14.39 2.56 -3.01
C ALA A 444 14.45 1.24 -2.25
N LYS A 445 15.05 0.24 -2.87
CA LYS A 445 15.24 -1.09 -2.25
C LYS A 445 16.01 -0.99 -0.93
N GLY A 446 15.54 -1.66 0.12
CA GLY A 446 16.16 -1.67 1.45
C GLY A 446 15.93 -0.40 2.27
N ARG A 447 15.06 0.51 1.81
CA ARG A 447 14.63 1.68 2.57
C ARG A 447 13.27 1.46 3.18
N ALA A 448 13.00 2.13 4.29
CA ALA A 448 11.67 2.18 4.89
C ALA A 448 10.64 2.68 3.88
N SER A 449 9.44 2.10 3.92
CA SER A 449 8.32 2.60 3.14
C SER A 449 7.82 3.91 3.71
N ASN A 450 7.33 4.78 2.84
CA ASN A 450 6.82 6.10 3.17
C ASN A 450 5.39 6.27 2.63
N VAL A 451 4.64 7.16 3.24
CA VAL A 451 3.41 7.68 2.63
C VAL A 451 3.82 8.62 1.50
N LEU A 452 3.37 8.35 0.31
CA LEU A 452 3.71 9.09 -0.91
C LEU A 452 2.50 9.86 -1.41
N SER A 453 2.75 10.93 -2.12
CA SER A 453 1.71 11.76 -2.76
C SER A 453 2.05 12.01 -4.22
N HIS A 454 1.01 12.09 -5.06
CA HIS A 454 1.16 12.32 -6.50
C HIS A 454 2.06 11.28 -7.20
N THR A 455 1.94 10.03 -6.78
CA THR A 455 2.71 8.91 -7.32
C THR A 455 1.78 7.80 -7.81
N SER A 456 2.36 6.79 -8.42
CA SER A 456 1.76 5.46 -8.53
C SER A 456 2.81 4.44 -8.13
N THR A 457 2.43 3.51 -7.27
CA THR A 457 3.32 2.45 -6.78
C THR A 457 2.89 1.13 -7.37
N ILE A 458 3.85 0.35 -7.84
CA ILE A 458 3.60 -0.97 -8.45
C ILE A 458 4.46 -1.99 -7.73
N GLY A 459 3.85 -3.03 -7.19
CA GLY A 459 4.52 -4.19 -6.62
C GLY A 459 4.41 -5.40 -7.54
N ILE A 460 5.53 -6.03 -7.89
CA ILE A 460 5.59 -7.25 -8.69
C ILE A 460 5.96 -8.41 -7.77
N TYR A 461 5.05 -9.35 -7.64
CA TYR A 461 5.22 -10.57 -6.86
C TYR A 461 5.58 -11.74 -7.75
N ARG A 462 6.62 -12.49 -7.41
CA ARG A 462 7.02 -13.71 -8.11
C ARG A 462 7.76 -14.66 -7.17
N LYS A 463 7.85 -15.93 -7.54
CA LYS A 463 8.65 -16.90 -6.82
C LYS A 463 10.14 -16.54 -6.93
N ARG A 464 10.88 -16.70 -5.83
CA ARG A 464 12.33 -16.48 -5.81
C ARG A 464 13.03 -17.59 -6.61
N LYS A 465 13.99 -17.23 -7.45
CA LYS A 465 14.89 -18.18 -8.06
C LYS A 465 15.78 -18.81 -6.98
N LYS A 466 15.83 -20.12 -6.91
CA LYS A 466 16.83 -20.78 -6.08
C LYS A 466 18.21 -20.44 -6.63
N SER A 467 19.08 -19.83 -5.83
CA SER A 467 20.49 -19.72 -6.20
C SER A 467 21.03 -21.14 -6.27
N VAL A 468 21.47 -21.58 -7.44
CA VAL A 468 22.30 -22.77 -7.56
C VAL A 468 23.61 -22.39 -6.88
N SER A 469 23.81 -22.90 -5.64
CA SER A 469 25.13 -22.84 -4.99
C SER A 469 26.05 -23.69 -5.84
N MET A 470 26.97 -23.03 -6.57
CA MET A 470 28.12 -23.70 -7.16
C MET A 470 29.05 -24.20 -6.07
#